data_40db699c8fa777dde321e303bf1a5a91
#
_entry.id   40db699c8fa777dde321e303bf1a5a91
#
_cell.length_a   1.000
_cell.length_b   1.000
_cell.length_c   1.000
_cell.angle_alpha   90.00
_cell.angle_beta   90.00
_cell.angle_gamma   90.00
#
_symmetry.space_group_name_H-M   'P 1'
#
loop_
_entity.id
_entity.type
_entity.pdbx_description
1 polymer ?
#
loop_
_entity_poly.entity_id
_entity_poly.type
_entity_poly.pdbx_seq_one_letter_code
_entity_poly.pdbx_strand_id
1 'polypeptide(L)'
;MIYPIPQKNELTGKDIFVKSVSLSGEFKAIAEKVFRDYNINCNNGLNVVFTYENSKETTYAEGIARLTDEKYIIIASENEVIVKASCEKGAFRGAHTLAKLIVKNELKEGMLTDFPLFRKRGYIEGFYGPTWENIKRLSVMKLMASYGMNTFFYAPKDDIYHREKWRDLYPENELTQLKNLFDYACDNFLDFHWTIGPGLTYKYTSDEDFTLLINKIKSVYDIGVRNFGLLLDDIAWEFQYEEDGKKFDSIVDAHIFLVNKTYTALKEIDASIKLTVCPTQYSGNCNEYYITKFGCNIPADVDLFWTGAEICSRVLTVRESDEFTYATNHLPLYWDNYPVNDCEMFQEMHLGALIGRDKELYKHCEGIISNVMEFAECSKIPLMTIADFLWNPLSYNPDDSLKNAHRETLGDDADSFFYFADHLGVSCLTRYSSSYMGQVLSKVSFLESSGKKKE
;
A
#
# COMPACT_ATOMS: atom_id res chain seq x y z
N MET A 1 -22.28 7.49 -0.81
CA MET A 1 -21.61 6.16 -0.92
C MET A 1 -20.27 6.23 -0.21
N ILE A 2 -19.92 5.25 0.62
CA ILE A 2 -18.64 5.19 1.34
C ILE A 2 -17.58 4.43 0.54
N TYR A 3 -16.33 4.81 0.75
CA TYR A 3 -15.15 4.17 0.16
C TYR A 3 -14.09 3.90 1.26
N PRO A 4 -13.37 2.76 1.16
CA PRO A 4 -13.55 1.69 0.18
C PRO A 4 -14.97 1.10 0.20
N ILE A 5 -15.38 0.50 -0.95
CA ILE A 5 -16.71 -0.10 -1.08
C ILE A 5 -16.78 -1.35 -0.19
N PRO A 6 -17.74 -1.43 0.78
CA PRO A 6 -17.86 -2.58 1.66
C PRO A 6 -18.22 -3.87 0.92
N GLN A 7 -17.89 -5.02 1.52
CA GLN A 7 -18.24 -6.33 0.97
C GLN A 7 -19.77 -6.53 0.93
N LYS A 8 -20.47 -6.12 1.97
CA LYS A 8 -21.93 -6.23 2.03
C LYS A 8 -22.50 -5.05 2.80
N ASN A 9 -23.33 -4.25 2.14
CA ASN A 9 -24.01 -3.11 2.73
C ASN A 9 -25.53 -3.28 2.63
N GLU A 10 -26.17 -3.55 3.75
CA GLU A 10 -27.61 -3.69 3.93
C GLU A 10 -28.16 -2.59 4.88
N LEU A 11 -27.49 -1.44 4.95
CA LEU A 11 -28.00 -0.24 5.63
C LEU A 11 -29.04 0.44 4.74
N THR A 12 -30.23 -0.12 4.67
CA THR A 12 -31.30 0.27 3.74
C THR A 12 -32.58 0.77 4.41
N GLY A 13 -32.59 0.73 5.76
CA GLY A 13 -33.74 1.19 6.55
C GLY A 13 -33.85 2.71 6.63
N LYS A 14 -34.42 3.21 7.71
CA LYS A 14 -34.59 4.65 7.95
C LYS A 14 -33.25 5.34 8.14
N ASP A 15 -33.17 6.61 7.75
CA ASP A 15 -32.02 7.46 8.01
C ASP A 15 -31.83 7.71 9.51
N ILE A 16 -30.59 7.63 9.99
CA ILE A 16 -30.21 7.92 11.37
C ILE A 16 -29.34 9.17 11.37
N PHE A 17 -29.92 10.28 11.87
CA PHE A 17 -29.20 11.56 11.96
C PHE A 17 -28.46 11.65 13.30
N VAL A 18 -27.13 11.72 13.23
CA VAL A 18 -26.25 11.72 14.40
C VAL A 18 -25.65 13.10 14.63
N LYS A 19 -25.98 13.73 15.77
CA LYS A 19 -25.36 15.00 16.21
C LYS A 19 -24.17 14.76 17.13
N SER A 20 -24.27 13.72 17.96
CA SER A 20 -23.26 13.31 18.92
C SER A 20 -23.45 11.83 19.23
N VAL A 21 -22.44 11.19 19.80
CA VAL A 21 -22.46 9.79 20.19
C VAL A 21 -22.08 9.60 21.65
N SER A 22 -22.50 8.48 22.23
CA SER A 22 -22.02 7.98 23.53
C SER A 22 -21.30 6.68 23.28
N LEU A 23 -19.98 6.65 23.45
CA LEU A 23 -19.14 5.50 23.15
C LEU A 23 -18.96 4.56 24.34
N SER A 24 -19.07 3.26 24.09
CA SER A 24 -18.86 2.20 25.09
C SER A 24 -18.28 0.93 24.46
N GLY A 25 -17.96 -0.07 25.28
CA GLY A 25 -17.43 -1.36 24.87
C GLY A 25 -15.90 -1.43 24.89
N GLU A 26 -15.38 -2.62 24.54
CA GLU A 26 -13.96 -2.96 24.70
C GLU A 26 -13.02 -2.12 23.81
N PHE A 27 -13.47 -1.74 22.62
CA PHE A 27 -12.69 -0.95 21.67
C PHE A 27 -13.03 0.55 21.70
N LYS A 28 -13.66 1.03 22.79
CA LYS A 28 -14.03 2.44 22.95
C LYS A 28 -12.88 3.42 22.66
N ALA A 29 -11.69 3.16 23.20
CA ALA A 29 -10.54 4.05 23.05
C ALA A 29 -10.10 4.22 21.57
N ILE A 30 -10.19 3.16 20.77
CA ILE A 30 -9.90 3.19 19.34
C ILE A 30 -10.95 4.06 18.63
N ALA A 31 -12.22 3.85 18.94
CA ALA A 31 -13.32 4.63 18.36
C ALA A 31 -13.21 6.12 18.70
N GLU A 32 -12.90 6.47 19.96
CA GLU A 32 -12.69 7.86 20.40
C GLU A 32 -11.58 8.55 19.63
N LYS A 33 -10.45 7.84 19.38
CA LYS A 33 -9.34 8.36 18.59
C LYS A 33 -9.78 8.66 17.16
N VAL A 34 -10.42 7.70 16.49
CA VAL A 34 -10.90 7.86 15.11
C VAL A 34 -11.96 8.96 15.03
N PHE A 35 -12.98 8.95 15.89
CA PHE A 35 -14.07 9.93 15.83
C PHE A 35 -13.62 11.37 16.06
N ARG A 36 -12.58 11.56 16.87
CA ARG A 36 -11.92 12.87 17.04
C ARG A 36 -11.35 13.39 15.71
N ASP A 37 -10.77 12.51 14.89
CA ASP A 37 -10.24 12.88 13.58
C ASP A 37 -11.31 13.36 12.60
N TYR A 38 -12.54 12.91 12.77
CA TYR A 38 -13.71 13.34 12.00
C TYR A 38 -14.54 14.44 12.68
N ASN A 39 -14.05 15.02 13.79
CA ASN A 39 -14.74 16.02 14.59
C ASN A 39 -16.13 15.58 15.08
N ILE A 40 -16.33 14.28 15.31
CA ILE A 40 -17.57 13.74 15.87
C ILE A 40 -17.56 13.96 17.38
N ASN A 41 -18.63 14.62 17.89
CA ASN A 41 -18.79 14.86 19.32
C ASN A 41 -19.14 13.55 20.05
N CYS A 42 -18.29 13.13 21.00
CA CYS A 42 -18.45 11.89 21.77
C CYS A 42 -19.12 12.10 23.15
N ASN A 43 -19.92 13.16 23.32
CA ASN A 43 -20.63 13.48 24.59
C ASN A 43 -22.15 13.43 24.43
N ASN A 44 -22.80 12.52 25.13
CA ASN A 44 -24.23 12.41 25.22
C ASN A 44 -24.99 12.42 23.87
N GLY A 45 -25.07 11.29 23.21
CA GLY A 45 -25.78 11.15 21.95
C GLY A 45 -26.21 9.72 21.68
N LEU A 46 -26.28 9.36 20.40
CA LEU A 46 -26.60 8.00 19.97
C LEU A 46 -25.65 7.00 20.65
N ASN A 47 -26.20 5.96 21.24
CA ASN A 47 -25.39 4.91 21.87
C ASN A 47 -24.61 4.14 20.78
N VAL A 48 -23.28 4.08 20.90
CA VAL A 48 -22.42 3.34 19.97
C VAL A 48 -21.49 2.42 20.76
N VAL A 49 -21.65 1.13 20.55
CA VAL A 49 -20.92 0.07 21.27
C VAL A 49 -19.88 -0.56 20.34
N PHE A 50 -18.61 -0.56 20.75
CA PHE A 50 -17.55 -1.26 20.07
C PHE A 50 -17.16 -2.51 20.86
N THR A 51 -17.43 -3.70 20.32
CA THR A 51 -17.30 -4.97 21.05
C THR A 51 -16.69 -6.08 20.19
N TYR A 52 -16.29 -7.18 20.84
CA TYR A 52 -15.80 -8.35 20.14
C TYR A 52 -16.91 -9.07 19.37
N GLU A 53 -16.57 -9.59 18.20
CA GLU A 53 -17.38 -10.56 17.49
C GLU A 53 -17.21 -11.93 18.15
N ASN A 54 -18.21 -12.38 18.88
CA ASN A 54 -18.19 -13.68 19.57
C ASN A 54 -18.59 -14.88 18.66
N SER A 55 -18.92 -14.63 17.39
CA SER A 55 -19.32 -15.70 16.50
C SER A 55 -18.09 -16.45 15.97
N LYS A 56 -18.04 -17.77 16.21
CA LYS A 56 -17.15 -18.70 15.51
C LYS A 56 -17.58 -18.95 14.06
N GLU A 57 -18.55 -18.21 13.57
CA GLU A 57 -19.01 -18.28 12.19
C GLU A 57 -18.04 -17.52 11.29
N THR A 58 -17.04 -18.27 10.83
CA THR A 58 -16.31 -17.92 9.63
C THR A 58 -17.28 -17.90 8.45
N THR A 59 -17.75 -16.73 8.05
CA THR A 59 -18.45 -16.58 6.78
C THR A 59 -17.42 -16.82 5.67
N TYR A 60 -17.47 -18.04 5.14
CA TYR A 60 -16.61 -18.47 4.05
C TYR A 60 -17.04 -17.82 2.75
N ALA A 61 -16.25 -16.87 2.27
CA ALA A 61 -15.88 -16.90 0.87
C ALA A 61 -14.65 -17.84 0.80
N GLU A 62 -14.70 -18.88 0.00
CA GLU A 62 -13.67 -19.91 -0.07
C GLU A 62 -12.28 -19.28 -0.24
N GLY A 63 -11.36 -19.57 0.68
CA GLY A 63 -9.98 -19.09 0.68
C GLY A 63 -9.66 -17.86 1.55
N ILE A 64 -10.63 -17.20 2.18
CA ILE A 64 -10.45 -15.96 2.95
C ILE A 64 -10.20 -16.17 4.46
N ALA A 65 -10.02 -17.41 4.90
CA ALA A 65 -9.72 -17.74 6.30
C ALA A 65 -8.48 -17.00 6.90
N ARG A 66 -7.69 -16.31 6.06
CA ARG A 66 -6.51 -15.53 6.46
C ARG A 66 -6.79 -14.05 6.76
N LEU A 67 -8.02 -13.56 6.54
CA LEU A 67 -8.34 -12.12 6.58
C LEU A 67 -9.25 -11.73 7.75
N THR A 68 -9.40 -12.58 8.75
CA THR A 68 -10.32 -12.39 9.89
C THR A 68 -9.95 -11.23 10.79
N ASP A 69 -8.68 -10.79 10.79
CA ASP A 69 -8.18 -9.77 11.73
C ASP A 69 -8.78 -8.37 11.51
N GLU A 70 -9.14 -8.04 10.27
CA GLU A 70 -9.68 -6.72 9.91
C GLU A 70 -11.19 -6.72 9.65
N LYS A 71 -11.86 -7.86 9.87
CA LYS A 71 -13.31 -7.98 9.71
C LYS A 71 -14.05 -7.18 10.80
N TYR A 72 -15.11 -6.52 10.39
CA TYR A 72 -16.06 -5.88 11.28
C TYR A 72 -17.49 -5.95 10.74
N ILE A 73 -18.47 -5.77 11.66
CA ILE A 73 -19.90 -5.71 11.37
C ILE A 73 -20.46 -4.48 12.06
N ILE A 74 -21.20 -3.65 11.33
CA ILE A 74 -21.96 -2.52 11.89
C ILE A 74 -23.42 -2.92 11.87
N ILE A 75 -24.08 -2.89 13.03
CA ILE A 75 -25.52 -3.10 13.18
C ILE A 75 -26.09 -1.79 13.70
N ALA A 76 -26.93 -1.15 12.90
CA ALA A 76 -27.47 0.17 13.19
C ALA A 76 -29.00 0.12 13.36
N SER A 77 -29.48 0.75 14.42
CA SER A 77 -30.90 0.99 14.72
C SER A 77 -31.11 2.44 15.17
N GLU A 78 -32.33 2.92 15.24
CA GLU A 78 -32.66 4.29 15.64
C GLU A 78 -32.03 4.70 16.99
N ASN A 79 -31.88 3.77 17.93
CA ASN A 79 -31.42 4.06 19.28
C ASN A 79 -29.98 3.63 19.58
N GLU A 80 -29.41 2.77 18.78
CA GLU A 80 -28.10 2.18 19.06
C GLU A 80 -27.38 1.72 17.77
N VAL A 81 -26.06 1.88 17.76
CA VAL A 81 -25.18 1.27 16.77
C VAL A 81 -24.18 0.36 17.47
N ILE A 82 -24.06 -0.88 16.99
CA ILE A 82 -23.11 -1.85 17.51
C ILE A 82 -22.08 -2.13 16.41
N VAL A 83 -20.80 -1.92 16.73
CA VAL A 83 -19.67 -2.30 15.88
C VAL A 83 -19.03 -3.53 16.50
N LYS A 84 -19.16 -4.68 15.82
CA LYS A 84 -18.51 -5.92 16.21
C LYS A 84 -17.25 -6.13 15.39
N ALA A 85 -16.13 -6.46 16.02
CA ALA A 85 -14.85 -6.69 15.36
C ALA A 85 -14.12 -7.91 15.94
N SER A 86 -13.30 -8.56 15.12
CA SER A 86 -12.49 -9.71 15.54
C SER A 86 -11.32 -9.30 16.45
N CYS A 87 -10.79 -8.10 16.25
CA CYS A 87 -9.71 -7.52 17.04
C CYS A 87 -9.63 -5.99 16.87
N GLU A 88 -8.63 -5.36 17.47
CA GLU A 88 -8.39 -3.92 17.40
C GLU A 88 -8.29 -3.37 15.96
N LYS A 89 -7.65 -4.11 15.03
CA LYS A 89 -7.56 -3.73 13.63
C LYS A 89 -8.96 -3.63 13.00
N GLY A 90 -9.80 -4.63 13.20
CA GLY A 90 -11.18 -4.62 12.72
C GLY A 90 -12.01 -3.49 13.34
N ALA A 91 -11.85 -3.23 14.64
CA ALA A 91 -12.52 -2.12 15.33
C ALA A 91 -12.10 -0.76 14.77
N PHE A 92 -10.81 -0.58 14.46
CA PHE A 92 -10.28 0.63 13.81
C PHE A 92 -10.90 0.84 12.42
N ARG A 93 -10.98 -0.23 11.58
CA ARG A 93 -11.65 -0.15 10.27
C ARG A 93 -13.12 0.19 10.39
N GLY A 94 -13.84 -0.50 11.31
CA GLY A 94 -15.25 -0.24 11.58
C GLY A 94 -15.51 1.18 12.09
N ALA A 95 -14.61 1.72 12.92
CA ALA A 95 -14.70 3.09 13.40
C ALA A 95 -14.57 4.12 12.26
N HIS A 96 -13.63 3.92 11.34
CA HIS A 96 -13.50 4.78 10.14
C HIS A 96 -14.73 4.72 9.25
N THR A 97 -15.26 3.53 9.00
CA THR A 97 -16.49 3.36 8.20
C THR A 97 -17.68 4.03 8.84
N LEU A 98 -17.90 3.81 10.14
CA LEU A 98 -19.01 4.44 10.86
C LEU A 98 -18.85 5.96 10.91
N ALA A 99 -17.63 6.47 11.14
CA ALA A 99 -17.36 7.90 11.14
C ALA A 99 -17.70 8.55 9.78
N LYS A 100 -17.28 7.91 8.66
CA LYS A 100 -17.63 8.38 7.31
C LYS A 100 -19.14 8.39 7.06
N LEU A 101 -19.87 7.35 7.49
CA LEU A 101 -21.34 7.29 7.40
C LEU A 101 -22.01 8.42 8.18
N ILE A 102 -21.53 8.72 9.38
CA ILE A 102 -22.06 9.81 10.23
C ILE A 102 -21.80 11.17 9.58
N VAL A 103 -20.56 11.47 9.21
CA VAL A 103 -20.18 12.79 8.66
C VAL A 103 -20.90 13.07 7.32
N LYS A 104 -21.10 12.03 6.49
CA LYS A 104 -21.81 12.16 5.21
C LYS A 104 -23.34 12.12 5.36
N ASN A 105 -23.88 11.93 6.56
CA ASN A 105 -25.31 11.70 6.82
C ASN A 105 -25.88 10.53 5.98
N GLU A 106 -25.10 9.46 5.84
CA GLU A 106 -25.45 8.25 5.08
C GLU A 106 -25.75 7.05 6.00
N LEU A 107 -25.76 7.24 7.32
CA LEU A 107 -26.07 6.17 8.26
C LEU A 107 -27.57 5.84 8.21
N LYS A 108 -27.90 4.56 8.02
CA LYS A 108 -29.27 4.03 8.00
C LYS A 108 -29.39 2.81 8.88
N GLU A 109 -30.61 2.49 9.29
CA GLU A 109 -30.90 1.22 9.95
C GLU A 109 -30.55 0.02 9.06
N GLY A 110 -30.04 -1.05 9.68
CA GLY A 110 -29.65 -2.28 9.01
C GLY A 110 -28.31 -2.82 9.44
N MET A 111 -27.67 -3.54 8.55
CA MET A 111 -26.37 -4.21 8.81
C MET A 111 -25.38 -3.98 7.67
N LEU A 112 -24.12 -3.77 8.03
CA LEU A 112 -22.99 -3.74 7.10
C LEU A 112 -21.96 -4.75 7.60
N THR A 113 -21.47 -5.61 6.70
CA THR A 113 -20.37 -6.54 6.97
C THR A 113 -19.24 -6.24 6.02
N ASP A 114 -18.02 -6.11 6.57
CA ASP A 114 -16.90 -5.69 5.75
C ASP A 114 -15.57 -6.29 6.20
N PHE A 115 -14.69 -6.49 5.22
CA PHE A 115 -13.32 -7.00 5.38
C PHE A 115 -12.55 -6.82 4.06
N PRO A 116 -11.21 -6.68 4.10
CA PRO A 116 -10.41 -6.58 2.88
C PRO A 116 -10.21 -7.93 2.19
N LEU A 117 -10.05 -7.93 0.87
CA LEU A 117 -9.70 -9.14 0.11
C LEU A 117 -8.18 -9.31 -0.06
N PHE A 118 -7.43 -8.26 -0.33
CA PHE A 118 -5.97 -8.35 -0.36
C PHE A 118 -5.38 -8.38 1.04
N ARG A 119 -4.38 -9.22 1.27
CA ARG A 119 -3.71 -9.37 2.56
C ARG A 119 -2.81 -8.16 2.87
N LYS A 120 -1.87 -7.83 1.97
CA LYS A 120 -1.02 -6.65 2.07
C LYS A 120 -1.51 -5.60 1.08
N ARG A 121 -1.79 -4.43 1.60
CA ARG A 121 -2.36 -3.29 0.89
C ARG A 121 -1.58 -2.07 1.29
N GLY A 122 -0.69 -1.61 0.42
CA GLY A 122 0.21 -0.57 0.88
C GLY A 122 0.83 0.26 -0.22
N TYR A 123 1.77 1.06 0.23
CA TYR A 123 2.58 1.90 -0.64
C TYR A 123 4.03 1.94 -0.17
N ILE A 124 4.91 2.31 -1.08
CA ILE A 124 6.34 2.43 -0.85
C ILE A 124 6.82 3.81 -1.31
N GLU A 125 7.57 4.49 -0.46
CA GLU A 125 8.33 5.67 -0.84
C GLU A 125 9.64 5.19 -1.49
N GLY A 126 9.54 4.72 -2.74
CA GLY A 126 10.62 4.04 -3.45
C GLY A 126 11.08 4.76 -4.72
N PHE A 127 10.55 5.94 -5.01
CA PHE A 127 10.87 6.74 -6.18
C PHE A 127 12.27 7.37 -6.10
N TYR A 128 12.84 7.68 -7.26
CA TYR A 128 14.02 8.53 -7.39
C TYR A 128 13.62 10.01 -7.41
N GLY A 129 14.15 10.81 -6.48
CA GLY A 129 13.83 12.21 -6.31
C GLY A 129 13.85 12.63 -4.83
N PRO A 130 13.60 13.92 -4.55
CA PRO A 130 13.62 14.44 -3.20
C PRO A 130 12.66 13.70 -2.27
N THR A 131 13.17 13.24 -1.13
CA THR A 131 12.36 12.53 -0.13
C THR A 131 11.21 13.38 0.37
N TRP A 132 10.10 12.74 0.71
CA TRP A 132 8.99 13.44 1.35
C TRP A 132 9.39 14.01 2.73
N GLU A 133 8.92 15.21 3.03
CA GLU A 133 8.96 15.73 4.39
C GLU A 133 8.11 14.86 5.33
N ASN A 134 8.54 14.71 6.59
CA ASN A 134 7.82 13.87 7.56
C ASN A 134 6.36 14.28 7.73
N ILE A 135 6.04 15.57 7.70
CA ILE A 135 4.65 16.04 7.79
C ILE A 135 3.78 15.50 6.63
N LYS A 136 4.35 15.36 5.45
CA LYS A 136 3.68 14.79 4.27
C LYS A 136 3.49 13.28 4.43
N ARG A 137 4.53 12.56 4.91
CA ARG A 137 4.42 11.13 5.24
C ARG A 137 3.28 10.86 6.22
N LEU A 138 3.22 11.61 7.32
CA LEU A 138 2.15 11.49 8.32
C LEU A 138 0.77 11.74 7.72
N SER A 139 0.64 12.75 6.85
CA SER A 139 -0.60 13.09 6.16
C SER A 139 -1.08 11.97 5.24
N VAL A 140 -0.17 11.38 4.44
CA VAL A 140 -0.49 10.23 3.57
C VAL A 140 -0.82 8.99 4.40
N MET A 141 -0.03 8.67 5.43
CA MET A 141 -0.28 7.53 6.33
C MET A 141 -1.69 7.60 6.94
N LYS A 142 -2.07 8.78 7.47
CA LYS A 142 -3.40 8.99 8.06
C LYS A 142 -4.52 8.70 7.06
N LEU A 143 -4.41 9.28 5.87
CA LEU A 143 -5.42 9.10 4.82
C LEU A 143 -5.48 7.64 4.38
N MET A 144 -4.34 7.01 4.11
CA MET A 144 -4.30 5.63 3.63
C MET A 144 -4.80 4.63 4.68
N ALA A 145 -4.49 4.85 5.96
CA ALA A 145 -5.06 4.06 7.05
C ALA A 145 -6.59 4.16 7.09
N SER A 146 -7.16 5.36 6.88
CA SER A 146 -8.61 5.58 6.81
C SER A 146 -9.28 4.94 5.60
N TYR A 147 -8.49 4.63 4.55
CA TYR A 147 -8.91 3.90 3.34
C TYR A 147 -8.57 2.40 3.40
N GLY A 148 -8.18 1.89 4.57
CA GLY A 148 -7.98 0.47 4.77
C GLY A 148 -6.63 -0.08 4.32
N MET A 149 -5.67 0.74 3.91
CA MET A 149 -4.30 0.28 3.73
C MET A 149 -3.69 -0.14 5.06
N ASN A 150 -2.79 -1.12 5.03
CA ASN A 150 -2.19 -1.71 6.22
C ASN A 150 -0.66 -1.82 6.15
N THR A 151 0.00 -1.36 5.09
CA THR A 151 1.44 -1.54 4.89
C THR A 151 2.09 -0.27 4.35
N PHE A 152 3.19 0.15 4.95
CA PHE A 152 4.04 1.24 4.46
C PHE A 152 5.50 0.80 4.42
N PHE A 153 6.15 0.95 3.27
CA PHE A 153 7.58 0.72 3.08
C PHE A 153 8.34 2.05 3.04
N TYR A 154 9.24 2.24 4.00
CA TYR A 154 10.18 3.34 4.03
C TYR A 154 11.42 2.96 3.21
N ALA A 155 11.54 3.45 1.98
CA ALA A 155 12.60 3.13 1.03
C ALA A 155 13.08 4.35 0.21
N PRO A 156 13.17 5.57 0.77
CA PRO A 156 13.47 6.76 -0.01
C PRO A 156 14.89 6.67 -0.58
N LYS A 157 15.03 6.79 -1.90
CA LYS A 157 16.32 6.65 -2.60
C LYS A 157 17.33 7.74 -2.24
N ASP A 158 16.83 8.95 -1.88
CA ASP A 158 17.65 10.08 -1.46
C ASP A 158 17.97 10.10 0.05
N ASP A 159 17.47 9.11 0.82
CA ASP A 159 18.00 8.86 2.16
C ASP A 159 19.40 8.25 2.04
N ILE A 160 20.42 9.06 2.29
CA ILE A 160 21.82 8.64 2.14
C ILE A 160 22.18 7.43 3.02
N TYR A 161 21.51 7.26 4.16
CA TYR A 161 21.72 6.15 5.09
C TYR A 161 21.02 4.86 4.64
N HIS A 162 20.08 4.95 3.74
CA HIS A 162 19.41 3.80 3.14
C HIS A 162 20.30 3.11 2.08
N ARG A 163 21.06 3.89 1.29
CA ARG A 163 21.73 3.37 0.09
C ARG A 163 23.22 3.75 0.00
N GLU A 164 23.54 5.03 -0.05
CA GLU A 164 24.93 5.50 -0.27
C GLU A 164 25.83 5.23 0.95
N LYS A 165 25.38 5.67 2.12
CA LYS A 165 26.08 5.49 3.41
C LYS A 165 25.44 4.37 4.25
N TRP A 166 25.06 3.28 3.61
CA TRP A 166 24.38 2.20 4.28
C TRP A 166 25.17 1.59 5.46
N ARG A 167 26.50 1.72 5.47
CA ARG A 167 27.38 1.25 6.55
C ARG A 167 27.28 2.13 7.80
N ASP A 168 26.92 3.41 7.65
CA ASP A 168 26.86 4.35 8.75
C ASP A 168 25.52 4.21 9.48
N LEU A 169 25.53 4.29 10.80
CA LEU A 169 24.30 4.36 11.59
C LEU A 169 23.61 5.71 11.36
N TYR A 170 22.30 5.74 11.54
CA TYR A 170 21.58 7.02 11.56
C TYR A 170 22.07 7.91 12.70
N PRO A 171 22.27 9.22 12.49
CA PRO A 171 22.43 10.18 13.57
C PRO A 171 21.21 10.14 14.52
N GLU A 172 21.42 10.47 15.78
CA GLU A 172 20.39 10.39 16.82
C GLU A 172 19.11 11.15 16.48
N ASN A 173 19.23 12.35 15.88
CA ASN A 173 18.09 13.15 15.46
C ASN A 173 17.29 12.47 14.34
N GLU A 174 17.94 11.85 13.37
CA GLU A 174 17.28 11.14 12.26
C GLU A 174 16.65 9.83 12.72
N LEU A 175 17.34 9.09 13.58
CA LEU A 175 16.78 7.89 14.20
C LEU A 175 15.54 8.21 15.06
N THR A 176 15.54 9.35 15.75
CA THR A 176 14.37 9.85 16.49
C THR A 176 13.22 10.18 15.54
N GLN A 177 13.48 10.81 14.40
CA GLN A 177 12.45 11.08 13.41
C GLN A 177 11.89 9.78 12.81
N LEU A 178 12.75 8.80 12.52
CA LEU A 178 12.33 7.49 12.04
C LEU A 178 11.44 6.77 13.08
N LYS A 179 11.82 6.86 14.37
CA LYS A 179 10.98 6.33 15.45
C LYS A 179 9.61 6.98 15.50
N ASN A 180 9.52 8.29 15.34
CA ASN A 180 8.23 8.99 15.33
C ASN A 180 7.35 8.54 14.16
N LEU A 181 7.92 8.27 12.99
CA LEU A 181 7.19 7.71 11.84
C LEU A 181 6.70 6.29 12.14
N PHE A 182 7.56 5.47 12.73
CA PHE A 182 7.21 4.11 13.14
C PHE A 182 6.06 4.10 14.16
N ASP A 183 6.17 4.90 15.23
CA ASP A 183 5.14 5.01 16.27
C ASP A 183 3.80 5.46 15.65
N TYR A 184 3.84 6.45 14.74
CA TYR A 184 2.64 6.94 14.07
C TYR A 184 2.01 5.87 13.14
N ALA A 185 2.82 5.10 12.44
CA ALA A 185 2.34 3.98 11.62
C ALA A 185 1.63 2.93 12.48
N CYS A 186 2.25 2.52 13.60
CA CYS A 186 1.66 1.59 14.56
C CYS A 186 0.33 2.11 15.11
N ASP A 187 0.28 3.37 15.48
CA ASP A 187 -0.91 4.07 15.99
C ASP A 187 -2.08 4.10 15.00
N ASN A 188 -1.79 3.94 13.70
CA ASN A 188 -2.76 3.89 12.62
C ASN A 188 -2.91 2.49 12.00
N PHE A 189 -2.43 1.45 12.69
CA PHE A 189 -2.49 0.05 12.24
C PHE A 189 -1.90 -0.17 10.84
N LEU A 190 -0.78 0.54 10.54
CA LEU A 190 0.07 0.32 9.39
C LEU A 190 1.29 -0.49 9.80
N ASP A 191 1.52 -1.63 9.18
CA ASP A 191 2.76 -2.38 9.31
C ASP A 191 3.89 -1.58 8.64
N PHE A 192 4.79 -1.05 9.45
CA PHE A 192 5.92 -0.24 8.99
C PHE A 192 7.09 -1.14 8.61
N HIS A 193 7.53 -1.07 7.35
CA HIS A 193 8.70 -1.76 6.83
C HIS A 193 9.83 -0.76 6.62
N TRP A 194 10.93 -0.93 7.33
CA TRP A 194 12.16 -0.20 7.05
C TRP A 194 13.04 -1.01 6.09
N THR A 195 13.63 -0.34 5.10
CA THR A 195 14.42 -1.01 4.08
C THR A 195 15.86 -0.50 4.01
N ILE A 196 16.75 -1.30 3.41
CA ILE A 196 18.14 -0.97 3.16
C ILE A 196 18.58 -1.54 1.80
N GLY A 197 19.32 -0.73 1.02
CA GLY A 197 19.85 -1.09 -0.29
C GLY A 197 21.37 -1.03 -0.33
N PRO A 198 22.11 -2.02 0.22
CA PRO A 198 23.58 -1.96 0.32
C PRO A 198 24.30 -2.24 -1.01
N GLY A 199 23.61 -2.73 -2.02
CA GLY A 199 24.17 -3.38 -3.20
C GLY A 199 25.12 -2.56 -4.05
N LEU A 200 25.10 -1.21 -3.96
CA LEU A 200 26.00 -0.35 -4.72
C LEU A 200 27.49 -0.54 -4.35
N THR A 201 27.79 -0.95 -3.13
CA THR A 201 29.17 -1.05 -2.63
C THR A 201 29.38 -2.23 -1.69
N TYR A 202 28.45 -3.18 -1.63
CA TYR A 202 28.53 -4.33 -0.73
C TYR A 202 29.52 -5.37 -1.26
N LYS A 203 30.46 -5.79 -0.41
CA LYS A 203 31.39 -6.88 -0.71
C LYS A 203 30.89 -8.18 -0.07
N TYR A 204 30.40 -9.12 -0.89
CA TYR A 204 29.75 -10.35 -0.45
C TYR A 204 30.67 -11.30 0.36
N THR A 205 32.00 -11.17 0.15
CA THR A 205 33.00 -11.92 0.89
C THR A 205 33.46 -11.26 2.19
N SER A 206 32.98 -10.03 2.50
CA SER A 206 33.41 -9.26 3.66
C SER A 206 32.52 -9.57 4.88
N ASP A 207 33.12 -10.13 5.94
CA ASP A 207 32.44 -10.28 7.23
C ASP A 207 32.25 -8.93 7.94
N GLU A 208 33.11 -7.93 7.64
CA GLU A 208 32.97 -6.57 8.15
C GLU A 208 31.71 -5.91 7.57
N ASP A 209 31.50 -5.94 6.25
CA ASP A 209 30.29 -5.40 5.61
C ASP A 209 29.03 -6.07 6.15
N PHE A 210 29.05 -7.38 6.37
CA PHE A 210 27.94 -8.09 6.96
C PHE A 210 27.67 -7.62 8.41
N THR A 211 28.72 -7.45 9.21
CA THR A 211 28.60 -6.96 10.58
C THR A 211 28.00 -5.55 10.62
N LEU A 212 28.45 -4.65 9.73
CA LEU A 212 27.91 -3.29 9.62
C LEU A 212 26.42 -3.31 9.20
N LEU A 213 26.04 -4.15 8.25
CA LEU A 213 24.65 -4.33 7.84
C LEU A 213 23.77 -4.77 9.01
N ILE A 214 24.19 -5.78 9.75
CA ILE A 214 23.40 -6.28 10.89
C ILE A 214 23.35 -5.26 12.03
N ASN A 215 24.42 -4.54 12.30
CA ASN A 215 24.42 -3.46 13.30
C ASN A 215 23.46 -2.33 12.92
N LYS A 216 23.40 -1.96 11.63
CA LYS A 216 22.43 -0.99 11.11
C LYS A 216 21.00 -1.47 11.35
N ILE A 217 20.69 -2.71 10.98
CA ILE A 217 19.37 -3.30 11.20
C ILE A 217 19.02 -3.33 12.69
N LYS A 218 19.97 -3.72 13.56
CA LYS A 218 19.77 -3.71 15.02
C LYS A 218 19.43 -2.33 15.56
N SER A 219 20.07 -1.27 15.08
CA SER A 219 19.77 0.10 15.54
C SER A 219 18.32 0.50 15.21
N VAL A 220 17.77 0.01 14.11
CA VAL A 220 16.37 0.24 13.73
C VAL A 220 15.42 -0.75 14.43
N TYR A 221 15.86 -1.97 14.69
CA TYR A 221 15.12 -2.92 15.53
C TYR A 221 14.89 -2.36 16.95
N ASP A 222 15.91 -1.71 17.53
CA ASP A 222 15.88 -1.16 18.89
C ASP A 222 14.83 -0.04 19.05
N ILE A 223 14.46 0.69 17.99
CA ILE A 223 13.36 1.65 18.02
C ILE A 223 11.96 1.01 17.88
N GLY A 224 11.89 -0.31 17.69
CA GLY A 224 10.63 -1.08 17.66
C GLY A 224 10.30 -1.77 16.36
N VAL A 225 10.97 -1.45 15.25
CA VAL A 225 10.69 -2.04 13.92
C VAL A 225 10.91 -3.55 13.92
N ARG A 226 10.00 -4.28 13.28
CA ARG A 226 10.04 -5.75 13.14
C ARG A 226 9.93 -6.23 11.69
N ASN A 227 9.63 -5.34 10.75
CA ASN A 227 9.57 -5.66 9.33
C ASN A 227 10.71 -4.95 8.61
N PHE A 228 11.56 -5.72 7.96
CA PHE A 228 12.77 -5.21 7.28
C PHE A 228 12.73 -5.56 5.80
N GLY A 229 13.29 -4.68 4.96
CA GLY A 229 13.47 -4.92 3.54
C GLY A 229 14.95 -4.88 3.16
N LEU A 230 15.40 -5.88 2.40
CA LEU A 230 16.72 -5.90 1.75
C LEU A 230 16.50 -5.67 0.26
N LEU A 231 16.91 -4.50 -0.22
CA LEU A 231 16.68 -4.09 -1.60
C LEU A 231 17.95 -4.24 -2.42
N LEU A 232 17.90 -5.13 -3.41
CA LEU A 232 18.98 -5.41 -4.36
C LEU A 232 18.61 -4.96 -5.79
N ASP A 233 17.63 -4.06 -5.90
CA ASP A 233 17.22 -3.43 -7.14
C ASP A 233 18.23 -2.38 -7.60
N ASP A 234 18.29 -2.17 -8.91
CA ASP A 234 19.08 -1.15 -9.59
C ASP A 234 20.58 -1.14 -9.19
N ILE A 235 21.16 -2.32 -9.11
CA ILE A 235 22.59 -2.53 -8.86
C ILE A 235 23.26 -3.25 -10.03
N ALA A 236 24.60 -3.27 -10.03
CA ALA A 236 25.36 -3.92 -11.07
C ALA A 236 25.09 -5.44 -11.15
N TRP A 237 25.02 -5.98 -12.36
CA TRP A 237 24.90 -7.41 -12.65
C TRP A 237 26.25 -8.17 -12.58
N GLU A 238 27.34 -7.43 -12.31
CA GLU A 238 28.70 -7.94 -12.26
C GLU A 238 29.28 -7.78 -10.86
N PHE A 239 30.23 -8.63 -10.52
CA PHE A 239 30.97 -8.48 -9.27
C PHE A 239 31.82 -7.21 -9.28
N GLN A 240 31.69 -6.41 -8.24
CA GLN A 240 32.49 -5.19 -8.05
C GLN A 240 33.87 -5.50 -7.43
N TYR A 241 34.01 -6.65 -6.78
CA TYR A 241 35.22 -7.09 -6.11
C TYR A 241 35.68 -8.44 -6.68
N GLU A 242 36.97 -8.55 -6.95
CA GLU A 242 37.59 -9.75 -7.53
C GLU A 242 37.43 -10.98 -6.62
N GLU A 243 37.44 -10.76 -5.30
CA GLU A 243 37.28 -11.83 -4.30
C GLU A 243 35.89 -12.45 -4.33
N ASP A 244 34.88 -11.64 -4.60
CA ASP A 244 33.52 -12.12 -4.73
C ASP A 244 33.39 -13.04 -5.96
N GLY A 245 33.96 -12.63 -7.11
CA GLY A 245 34.01 -13.45 -8.30
C GLY A 245 34.86 -14.72 -8.18
N LYS A 246 35.79 -14.80 -7.21
CA LYS A 246 36.52 -16.04 -6.90
C LYS A 246 35.72 -17.01 -6.02
N LYS A 247 34.78 -16.49 -5.23
CA LYS A 247 34.00 -17.28 -4.28
C LYS A 247 32.66 -17.75 -4.86
N PHE A 248 32.02 -16.95 -5.66
CA PHE A 248 30.69 -17.22 -6.20
C PHE A 248 30.74 -17.44 -7.70
N ASP A 249 30.01 -18.45 -8.19
CA ASP A 249 29.96 -18.77 -9.63
C ASP A 249 29.16 -17.73 -10.43
N SER A 250 28.21 -17.06 -9.78
CA SER A 250 27.38 -16.01 -10.38
C SER A 250 26.90 -14.98 -9.36
N ILE A 251 26.47 -13.82 -9.85
CA ILE A 251 25.96 -12.75 -8.98
C ILE A 251 24.71 -13.21 -8.20
N VAL A 252 23.86 -14.07 -8.78
CA VAL A 252 22.69 -14.60 -8.08
C VAL A 252 23.08 -15.49 -6.90
N ASP A 253 24.21 -16.22 -6.97
CA ASP A 253 24.72 -17.01 -5.85
C ASP A 253 25.15 -16.13 -4.67
N ALA A 254 25.79 -15.01 -4.96
CA ALA A 254 26.16 -14.03 -3.95
C ALA A 254 24.94 -13.37 -3.31
N HIS A 255 23.92 -13.06 -4.11
CA HIS A 255 22.66 -12.48 -3.60
C HIS A 255 21.90 -13.49 -2.72
N ILE A 256 21.77 -14.75 -3.15
CA ILE A 256 21.18 -15.84 -2.33
C ILE A 256 21.94 -16.00 -1.01
N PHE A 257 23.28 -16.00 -1.07
CA PHE A 257 24.13 -16.07 0.12
C PHE A 257 23.85 -14.92 1.09
N LEU A 258 23.78 -13.67 0.60
CA LEU A 258 23.51 -12.50 1.42
C LEU A 258 22.12 -12.59 2.06
N VAL A 259 21.07 -12.92 1.29
CA VAL A 259 19.71 -13.03 1.79
C VAL A 259 19.62 -14.11 2.89
N ASN A 260 20.15 -15.30 2.65
CA ASN A 260 20.12 -16.39 3.61
C ASN A 260 20.90 -16.06 4.91
N LYS A 261 22.08 -15.45 4.77
CA LYS A 261 22.91 -15.02 5.91
C LYS A 261 22.19 -13.94 6.73
N THR A 262 21.56 -12.96 6.04
CA THR A 262 20.76 -11.90 6.68
C THR A 262 19.53 -12.47 7.37
N TYR A 263 18.77 -13.32 6.70
CA TYR A 263 17.58 -13.98 7.26
C TYR A 263 17.94 -14.74 8.55
N THR A 264 19.00 -15.56 8.52
CA THR A 264 19.44 -16.32 9.70
C THR A 264 19.77 -15.38 10.85
N ALA A 265 20.57 -14.34 10.62
CA ALA A 265 20.94 -13.37 11.65
C ALA A 265 19.72 -12.62 12.23
N LEU A 266 18.74 -12.27 11.39
CA LEU A 266 17.50 -11.64 11.85
C LEU A 266 16.67 -12.57 12.73
N LYS A 267 16.54 -13.84 12.36
CA LYS A 267 15.80 -14.84 13.16
C LYS A 267 16.51 -15.18 14.49
N GLU A 268 17.83 -15.03 14.56
CA GLU A 268 18.59 -15.15 15.81
C GLU A 268 18.36 -13.93 16.74
N ILE A 269 18.13 -12.73 16.18
CA ILE A 269 17.79 -11.54 16.97
C ILE A 269 16.38 -11.68 17.54
N ASP A 270 15.39 -11.98 16.67
CA ASP A 270 13.99 -12.15 17.04
C ASP A 270 13.27 -12.97 15.95
N ALA A 271 12.73 -14.13 16.33
CA ALA A 271 12.01 -15.02 15.41
C ALA A 271 10.77 -14.36 14.77
N SER A 272 10.23 -13.31 15.37
CA SER A 272 9.07 -12.59 14.83
C SER A 272 9.41 -11.63 13.68
N ILE A 273 10.70 -11.30 13.47
CA ILE A 273 11.12 -10.41 12.39
C ILE A 273 10.68 -10.95 11.03
N LYS A 274 10.13 -10.06 10.21
CA LYS A 274 9.80 -10.33 8.80
C LYS A 274 10.85 -9.72 7.88
N LEU A 275 11.20 -10.46 6.83
CA LEU A 275 12.09 -10.00 5.79
C LEU A 275 11.36 -9.96 4.46
N THR A 276 11.46 -8.82 3.78
CA THR A 276 11.05 -8.62 2.38
C THR A 276 12.30 -8.39 1.55
N VAL A 277 12.36 -8.95 0.36
CA VAL A 277 13.51 -8.78 -0.53
C VAL A 277 13.05 -8.29 -1.90
N CYS A 278 13.74 -7.26 -2.44
CA CYS A 278 13.65 -6.92 -3.84
C CYS A 278 14.89 -7.48 -4.55
N PRO A 279 14.75 -8.41 -5.49
CA PRO A 279 15.87 -8.98 -6.23
C PRO A 279 16.37 -7.98 -7.30
N THR A 280 17.58 -8.16 -7.83
CA THR A 280 18.07 -7.33 -8.95
C THR A 280 17.23 -7.55 -10.21
N GLN A 281 16.81 -8.78 -10.47
CA GLN A 281 15.81 -9.07 -11.49
C GLN A 281 14.42 -9.08 -10.86
N TYR A 282 13.80 -7.92 -10.82
CA TYR A 282 12.48 -7.72 -10.21
C TYR A 282 11.32 -7.70 -11.23
N SER A 283 11.62 -7.92 -12.52
CA SER A 283 10.63 -7.98 -13.62
C SER A 283 11.02 -9.01 -14.67
N GLY A 284 10.07 -9.49 -15.45
CA GLY A 284 10.32 -10.41 -16.57
C GLY A 284 9.21 -11.43 -16.78
N ASN A 285 9.55 -12.52 -17.48
CA ASN A 285 8.60 -13.58 -17.85
C ASN A 285 8.68 -14.83 -16.96
N CYS A 286 9.36 -14.74 -15.83
CA CYS A 286 9.53 -15.81 -14.83
C CYS A 286 10.25 -17.07 -15.33
N ASN A 287 10.95 -17.02 -16.46
CA ASN A 287 11.74 -18.11 -17.02
C ASN A 287 13.24 -17.80 -17.03
N GLU A 288 13.63 -16.64 -16.56
CA GLU A 288 15.00 -16.19 -16.50
C GLU A 288 15.76 -16.92 -15.36
N TYR A 289 17.01 -17.27 -15.66
CA TYR A 289 17.87 -18.02 -14.74
C TYR A 289 18.01 -17.37 -13.37
N TYR A 290 18.15 -16.03 -13.33
CA TYR A 290 18.37 -15.32 -12.08
C TYR A 290 17.17 -15.49 -11.13
N ILE A 291 15.98 -15.09 -11.56
CA ILE A 291 14.81 -15.06 -10.67
C ILE A 291 14.37 -16.46 -10.23
N THR A 292 14.44 -17.44 -11.15
CA THR A 292 14.12 -18.83 -10.84
C THR A 292 15.08 -19.41 -9.80
N LYS A 293 16.39 -19.22 -10.02
CA LYS A 293 17.41 -19.70 -9.06
C LYS A 293 17.30 -18.96 -7.73
N PHE A 294 17.09 -17.65 -7.76
CA PHE A 294 16.97 -16.81 -6.57
C PHE A 294 15.82 -17.25 -5.70
N GLY A 295 14.59 -17.27 -6.25
CA GLY A 295 13.40 -17.63 -5.50
C GLY A 295 13.44 -19.04 -4.91
N CYS A 296 13.90 -20.03 -5.70
CA CYS A 296 13.99 -21.40 -5.22
C CYS A 296 15.02 -21.64 -4.09
N ASN A 297 15.93 -20.68 -3.82
CA ASN A 297 17.03 -20.87 -2.86
C ASN A 297 17.05 -19.86 -1.71
N ILE A 298 15.98 -19.05 -1.53
CA ILE A 298 15.76 -18.22 -0.36
C ILE A 298 14.66 -18.82 0.54
N PRO A 299 14.57 -18.43 1.85
CA PRO A 299 13.58 -19.00 2.75
C PRO A 299 12.14 -18.68 2.33
N ALA A 300 11.26 -19.66 2.41
CA ALA A 300 9.89 -19.59 1.90
C ALA A 300 8.99 -18.55 2.60
N ASP A 301 9.36 -18.09 3.80
CA ASP A 301 8.63 -17.02 4.52
C ASP A 301 9.21 -15.61 4.28
N VAL A 302 10.14 -15.47 3.34
CA VAL A 302 10.60 -14.17 2.82
C VAL A 302 9.58 -13.67 1.80
N ASP A 303 9.12 -12.43 1.97
CA ASP A 303 8.31 -11.77 0.95
C ASP A 303 9.21 -11.36 -0.23
N LEU A 304 8.84 -11.74 -1.44
CA LEU A 304 9.63 -11.48 -2.64
C LEU A 304 8.93 -10.46 -3.54
N PHE A 305 9.55 -9.30 -3.71
CA PHE A 305 9.03 -8.25 -4.61
C PHE A 305 9.14 -8.65 -6.09
N TRP A 306 8.12 -8.26 -6.84
CA TRP A 306 8.01 -8.44 -8.28
C TRP A 306 7.18 -7.31 -8.90
N THR A 307 7.64 -6.72 -10.02
CA THR A 307 6.90 -5.64 -10.70
C THR A 307 6.00 -6.13 -11.84
N GLY A 308 6.03 -7.44 -12.14
CA GLY A 308 5.33 -8.05 -13.27
C GLY A 308 6.24 -8.26 -14.47
N ALA A 309 5.66 -8.40 -15.65
CA ALA A 309 6.42 -8.66 -16.88
C ALA A 309 7.38 -7.51 -17.27
N GLU A 310 7.05 -6.30 -16.86
CA GLU A 310 7.82 -5.07 -17.12
C GLU A 310 8.18 -4.37 -15.81
N ILE A 311 9.17 -3.47 -15.84
CA ILE A 311 9.50 -2.60 -14.68
C ILE A 311 8.26 -1.80 -14.26
N CYS A 312 7.57 -1.21 -15.24
CA CYS A 312 6.32 -0.50 -15.07
C CYS A 312 5.20 -1.25 -15.78
N SER A 313 4.74 -2.35 -15.20
CA SER A 313 3.71 -3.20 -15.80
C SER A 313 2.37 -2.49 -15.91
N ARG A 314 1.83 -2.41 -17.14
CA ARG A 314 0.50 -1.84 -17.40
C ARG A 314 -0.62 -2.75 -16.93
N VAL A 315 -0.37 -4.04 -16.93
CA VAL A 315 -1.31 -5.06 -16.46
C VAL A 315 -0.61 -5.97 -15.46
N LEU A 316 -1.36 -6.44 -14.46
CA LEU A 316 -0.95 -7.52 -13.56
C LEU A 316 -2.05 -8.58 -13.62
N THR A 317 -1.69 -9.79 -14.02
CA THR A 317 -2.65 -10.87 -14.27
C THR A 317 -2.47 -12.05 -13.31
N VAL A 318 -3.54 -12.78 -13.08
CA VAL A 318 -3.50 -14.04 -12.34
C VAL A 318 -2.50 -15.03 -12.97
N ARG A 319 -2.48 -15.09 -14.30
CA ARG A 319 -1.58 -15.99 -15.01
C ARG A 319 -0.11 -15.68 -14.71
N GLU A 320 0.31 -14.42 -14.76
CA GLU A 320 1.68 -14.00 -14.44
C GLU A 320 2.03 -14.28 -12.98
N SER A 321 1.08 -14.08 -12.05
CA SER A 321 1.26 -14.46 -10.64
C SER A 321 1.51 -15.95 -10.46
N ASP A 322 0.74 -16.79 -11.14
CA ASP A 322 0.90 -18.24 -11.06
C ASP A 322 2.22 -18.71 -11.70
N GLU A 323 2.61 -18.11 -12.84
CA GLU A 323 3.90 -18.36 -13.48
C GLU A 323 5.07 -17.97 -12.57
N PHE A 324 5.00 -16.80 -11.90
CA PHE A 324 6.00 -16.38 -10.91
C PHE A 324 6.06 -17.35 -9.71
N THR A 325 4.91 -17.72 -9.19
CA THR A 325 4.82 -18.65 -8.03
C THR A 325 5.42 -20.01 -8.37
N TYR A 326 5.11 -20.53 -9.56
CA TYR A 326 5.69 -21.79 -10.03
C TYR A 326 7.23 -21.71 -10.20
N ALA A 327 7.72 -20.60 -10.71
CA ALA A 327 9.15 -20.40 -10.98
C ALA A 327 9.98 -20.18 -9.72
N THR A 328 9.40 -19.58 -8.67
CA THR A 328 10.14 -19.09 -7.49
C THR A 328 9.79 -19.81 -6.19
N ASN A 329 8.70 -20.56 -6.14
CA ASN A 329 8.08 -21.11 -4.94
C ASN A 329 7.59 -20.01 -3.95
N HIS A 330 7.43 -18.76 -4.39
CA HIS A 330 6.91 -17.64 -3.62
C HIS A 330 5.69 -17.04 -4.32
N LEU A 331 4.67 -16.65 -3.55
CA LEU A 331 3.65 -15.73 -4.06
C LEU A 331 4.30 -14.37 -4.29
N PRO A 332 4.04 -13.69 -5.43
CA PRO A 332 4.61 -12.37 -5.64
C PRO A 332 4.05 -11.37 -4.62
N LEU A 333 4.92 -10.56 -4.02
CA LEU A 333 4.53 -9.29 -3.43
C LEU A 333 4.74 -8.24 -4.52
N TYR A 334 3.66 -7.72 -5.11
CA TYR A 334 3.83 -6.77 -6.19
C TYR A 334 4.39 -5.43 -5.68
N TRP A 335 5.52 -5.02 -6.27
CA TRP A 335 5.95 -3.63 -6.28
C TRP A 335 5.34 -2.99 -7.53
N ASP A 336 4.20 -2.34 -7.37
CA ASP A 336 3.47 -1.76 -8.50
C ASP A 336 3.98 -0.34 -8.78
N ASN A 337 4.64 -0.16 -9.91
CA ASN A 337 5.17 1.14 -10.34
C ASN A 337 4.06 2.05 -10.90
N TYR A 338 2.96 2.16 -10.15
CA TYR A 338 1.89 3.14 -10.32
C TYR A 338 1.48 3.66 -8.93
N PRO A 339 1.46 4.97 -8.69
CA PRO A 339 1.56 6.10 -9.63
C PRO A 339 2.95 6.77 -9.74
N VAL A 340 4.05 6.07 -9.50
CA VAL A 340 5.39 6.68 -9.55
C VAL A 340 5.62 7.49 -10.84
N ASN A 341 6.33 8.62 -10.73
CA ASN A 341 6.62 9.52 -11.84
C ASN A 341 8.10 9.93 -11.89
N ASP A 342 8.99 9.01 -11.55
CA ASP A 342 10.44 9.25 -11.58
C ASP A 342 11.08 8.88 -12.92
N CYS A 343 12.38 9.02 -13.02
CA CYS A 343 13.20 8.68 -14.18
C CYS A 343 12.66 9.32 -15.47
N GLU A 344 12.32 8.53 -16.47
CA GLU A 344 11.79 9.02 -17.75
C GLU A 344 10.38 9.60 -17.66
N MET A 345 9.67 9.31 -16.57
CA MET A 345 8.30 9.79 -16.32
C MET A 345 8.23 11.10 -15.51
N PHE A 346 9.36 11.74 -15.22
CA PHE A 346 9.40 12.93 -14.35
C PHE A 346 8.53 14.11 -14.83
N GLN A 347 8.13 14.11 -16.11
CA GLN A 347 7.21 15.11 -16.68
C GLN A 347 5.74 14.72 -16.58
N GLU A 348 5.45 13.49 -16.16
CA GLU A 348 4.08 12.99 -16.03
C GLU A 348 3.56 13.17 -14.60
N MET A 349 2.25 13.31 -14.47
CA MET A 349 1.57 13.31 -13.18
C MET A 349 0.42 12.30 -13.25
N HIS A 350 0.52 11.22 -12.52
CA HIS A 350 -0.37 10.08 -12.62
C HIS A 350 -1.58 10.24 -11.69
N LEU A 351 -2.54 11.08 -12.06
CA LEU A 351 -3.75 11.35 -11.27
C LEU A 351 -4.96 10.50 -11.67
N GLY A 352 -4.76 9.46 -12.48
CA GLY A 352 -5.81 8.53 -12.89
C GLY A 352 -6.18 7.50 -11.82
N ALA A 353 -7.25 6.75 -12.09
CA ALA A 353 -7.60 5.60 -11.28
C ALA A 353 -6.70 4.39 -11.60
N LEU A 354 -6.55 3.48 -10.64
CA LEU A 354 -5.91 2.19 -10.88
C LEU A 354 -6.70 1.39 -11.91
N ILE A 355 -6.02 0.90 -12.94
CA ILE A 355 -6.58 0.02 -13.98
C ILE A 355 -5.59 -1.11 -14.31
N GLY A 356 -6.04 -2.14 -15.03
CA GLY A 356 -5.18 -3.19 -15.56
C GLY A 356 -4.73 -4.24 -14.52
N ARG A 357 -5.36 -4.31 -13.35
CA ARG A 357 -5.08 -5.35 -12.36
C ARG A 357 -6.25 -6.32 -12.29
N ASP A 358 -5.98 -7.62 -12.42
CA ASP A 358 -7.02 -8.65 -12.35
C ASP A 358 -7.69 -8.66 -10.98
N LYS A 359 -9.03 -8.73 -10.98
CA LYS A 359 -9.82 -8.69 -9.75
C LYS A 359 -9.58 -9.89 -8.82
N GLU A 360 -9.08 -11.00 -9.34
CA GLU A 360 -8.81 -12.23 -8.60
C GLU A 360 -7.38 -12.33 -8.05
N LEU A 361 -6.51 -11.33 -8.30
CA LEU A 361 -5.10 -11.32 -7.85
C LEU A 361 -4.95 -11.54 -6.34
N TYR A 362 -5.93 -11.13 -5.53
CA TYR A 362 -5.88 -11.32 -4.08
C TYR A 362 -5.73 -12.79 -3.63
N LYS A 363 -6.05 -13.75 -4.51
CA LYS A 363 -5.86 -15.19 -4.26
C LYS A 363 -4.47 -15.68 -4.67
N HIS A 364 -3.78 -14.95 -5.52
CA HIS A 364 -2.58 -15.37 -6.24
C HIS A 364 -1.33 -14.55 -5.91
N CYS A 365 -1.42 -13.61 -4.96
CA CYS A 365 -0.28 -12.80 -4.52
C CYS A 365 -0.31 -12.56 -3.00
N GLU A 366 0.82 -12.11 -2.43
CA GLU A 366 0.88 -11.67 -1.04
C GLU A 366 0.22 -10.28 -0.85
N GLY A 367 0.17 -9.48 -1.90
CA GLY A 367 -0.43 -8.16 -1.92
C GLY A 367 0.16 -7.24 -2.97
N ILE A 368 -0.25 -5.97 -2.94
CA ILE A 368 0.26 -4.93 -3.83
C ILE A 368 0.74 -3.75 -2.99
N ILE A 369 1.96 -3.31 -3.28
CA ILE A 369 2.63 -2.17 -2.68
C ILE A 369 2.92 -1.18 -3.79
N SER A 370 2.20 -0.08 -3.81
CA SER A 370 2.29 0.93 -4.88
C SER A 370 3.44 1.89 -4.67
N ASN A 371 4.30 2.04 -5.67
CA ASN A 371 5.34 3.05 -5.67
C ASN A 371 4.71 4.42 -5.98
N VAL A 372 4.97 5.40 -5.10
CA VAL A 372 4.30 6.70 -5.12
C VAL A 372 5.07 7.75 -5.92
N MET A 373 4.41 8.88 -6.26
CA MET A 373 5.07 10.02 -6.87
C MET A 373 5.91 10.79 -5.85
N GLU A 374 6.89 11.56 -6.31
CA GLU A 374 7.61 12.55 -5.48
C GLU A 374 6.66 13.60 -4.85
N PHE A 375 5.50 13.83 -5.46
CA PHE A 375 4.45 14.74 -4.98
C PHE A 375 3.48 14.03 -4.04
N ALA A 376 3.75 14.09 -2.74
CA ALA A 376 2.97 13.37 -1.72
C ALA A 376 1.45 13.68 -1.78
N GLU A 377 1.07 14.97 -1.91
CA GLU A 377 -0.34 15.36 -1.95
C GLU A 377 -1.03 14.86 -3.22
N CYS A 378 -0.33 14.90 -4.37
CA CYS A 378 -0.87 14.36 -5.62
C CYS A 378 -1.01 12.84 -5.58
N SER A 379 -0.11 12.14 -4.88
CA SER A 379 -0.17 10.69 -4.69
C SER A 379 -1.42 10.21 -3.96
N LYS A 380 -2.06 11.06 -3.15
CA LYS A 380 -3.28 10.71 -2.42
C LYS A 380 -4.42 10.30 -3.32
N ILE A 381 -4.59 10.96 -4.47
CA ILE A 381 -5.70 10.69 -5.41
C ILE A 381 -5.61 9.26 -5.96
N PRO A 382 -4.55 8.85 -6.68
CA PRO A 382 -4.45 7.48 -7.16
C PRO A 382 -4.38 6.45 -6.01
N LEU A 383 -3.71 6.77 -4.88
CA LEU A 383 -3.65 5.87 -3.74
C LEU A 383 -5.02 5.55 -3.13
N MET A 384 -5.96 6.50 -3.13
CA MET A 384 -7.34 6.20 -2.70
C MET A 384 -8.03 5.20 -3.62
N THR A 385 -7.82 5.29 -4.94
CA THR A 385 -8.37 4.33 -5.89
C THR A 385 -7.72 2.95 -5.77
N ILE A 386 -6.42 2.92 -5.50
CA ILE A 386 -5.66 1.70 -5.21
C ILE A 386 -6.18 1.05 -3.93
N ALA A 387 -6.36 1.83 -2.86
CA ALA A 387 -6.90 1.33 -1.60
C ALA A 387 -8.30 0.73 -1.75
N ASP A 388 -9.16 1.37 -2.55
CA ASP A 388 -10.49 0.87 -2.86
C ASP A 388 -10.45 -0.47 -3.62
N PHE A 389 -9.60 -0.55 -4.67
CA PHE A 389 -9.35 -1.81 -5.37
C PHE A 389 -8.82 -2.91 -4.44
N LEU A 390 -7.82 -2.62 -3.63
CA LEU A 390 -7.20 -3.62 -2.75
C LEU A 390 -8.13 -4.08 -1.62
N TRP A 391 -9.10 -3.24 -1.24
CA TRP A 391 -10.12 -3.60 -0.27
C TRP A 391 -11.16 -4.54 -0.86
N ASN A 392 -11.80 -4.13 -1.98
CA ASN A 392 -12.87 -4.89 -2.62
C ASN A 392 -12.76 -4.84 -4.16
N PRO A 393 -11.82 -5.59 -4.76
CA PRO A 393 -11.62 -5.59 -6.22
C PRO A 393 -12.86 -6.01 -7.01
N LEU A 394 -13.73 -6.85 -6.40
CA LEU A 394 -14.90 -7.38 -7.08
C LEU A 394 -15.95 -6.30 -7.35
N SER A 395 -16.06 -5.31 -6.45
CA SER A 395 -16.99 -4.18 -6.56
C SER A 395 -16.32 -2.89 -7.09
N TYR A 396 -15.00 -2.90 -7.26
CA TYR A 396 -14.25 -1.73 -7.71
C TYR A 396 -14.67 -1.24 -9.09
N ASN A 397 -14.96 0.06 -9.17
CA ASN A 397 -15.18 0.79 -10.42
C ASN A 397 -14.21 1.97 -10.47
N PRO A 398 -13.27 2.03 -11.43
CA PRO A 398 -12.22 3.04 -11.47
C PRO A 398 -12.77 4.48 -11.59
N ASP A 399 -13.82 4.69 -12.39
CA ASP A 399 -14.38 6.05 -12.59
C ASP A 399 -15.08 6.59 -11.34
N ASP A 400 -15.85 5.74 -10.65
CA ASP A 400 -16.55 6.13 -9.43
C ASP A 400 -15.57 6.33 -8.26
N SER A 401 -14.56 5.45 -8.17
CA SER A 401 -13.49 5.56 -7.18
C SER A 401 -12.68 6.84 -7.36
N LEU A 402 -12.33 7.20 -8.62
CA LEU A 402 -11.62 8.45 -8.91
C LEU A 402 -12.44 9.68 -8.59
N LYS A 403 -13.74 9.70 -8.94
CA LYS A 403 -14.65 10.80 -8.56
C LYS A 403 -14.73 10.98 -7.04
N ASN A 404 -14.77 9.86 -6.29
CA ASN A 404 -14.73 9.93 -4.83
C ASN A 404 -13.39 10.50 -4.35
N ALA A 405 -12.26 10.04 -4.89
CA ALA A 405 -10.94 10.53 -4.52
C ALA A 405 -10.81 12.05 -4.74
N HIS A 406 -11.32 12.58 -5.85
CA HIS A 406 -11.36 14.02 -6.09
C HIS A 406 -12.20 14.76 -5.05
N ARG A 407 -13.41 14.27 -4.72
CA ARG A 407 -14.29 14.90 -3.72
C ARG A 407 -13.66 14.90 -2.32
N GLU A 408 -13.05 13.81 -1.91
CA GLU A 408 -12.38 13.70 -0.60
C GLU A 408 -11.14 14.62 -0.49
N THR A 409 -10.45 14.86 -1.62
CA THR A 409 -9.21 15.65 -1.64
C THR A 409 -9.48 17.15 -1.83
N LEU A 410 -10.46 17.50 -2.65
CA LEU A 410 -10.67 18.86 -3.17
C LEU A 410 -12.01 19.48 -2.76
N GLY A 411 -12.91 18.70 -2.14
CA GLY A 411 -14.22 19.21 -1.73
C GLY A 411 -15.03 19.79 -2.90
N ASP A 412 -15.42 21.06 -2.76
CA ASP A 412 -16.26 21.75 -3.76
C ASP A 412 -15.54 22.02 -5.09
N ASP A 413 -14.20 22.01 -5.10
CA ASP A 413 -13.39 22.20 -6.31
C ASP A 413 -13.24 20.94 -7.18
N ALA A 414 -13.74 19.79 -6.72
CA ALA A 414 -13.57 18.50 -7.37
C ALA A 414 -14.06 18.47 -8.82
N ASP A 415 -15.22 19.04 -9.10
CA ASP A 415 -15.81 19.04 -10.46
C ASP A 415 -15.00 19.89 -11.44
N SER A 416 -14.43 20.99 -10.99
CA SER A 416 -13.54 21.84 -11.80
C SER A 416 -12.20 21.15 -12.07
N PHE A 417 -11.66 20.46 -11.07
CA PHE A 417 -10.41 19.73 -11.16
C PHE A 417 -10.51 18.49 -12.05
N PHE A 418 -11.70 17.90 -12.18
CA PHE A 418 -11.92 16.69 -12.95
C PHE A 418 -11.38 16.79 -14.38
N TYR A 419 -11.64 17.90 -15.07
CA TYR A 419 -11.17 18.10 -16.45
C TYR A 419 -9.64 18.19 -16.51
N PHE A 420 -9.02 18.86 -15.55
CA PHE A 420 -7.56 18.94 -15.44
C PHE A 420 -6.95 17.56 -15.15
N ALA A 421 -7.50 16.84 -14.18
CA ALA A 421 -7.05 15.51 -13.81
C ALA A 421 -7.24 14.47 -14.93
N ASP A 422 -8.27 14.62 -15.79
CA ASP A 422 -8.47 13.76 -16.95
C ASP A 422 -7.27 13.82 -17.92
N HIS A 423 -6.66 14.98 -18.08
CA HIS A 423 -5.41 15.13 -18.85
C HIS A 423 -4.23 14.47 -18.14
N LEU A 424 -4.09 14.70 -16.85
CA LEU A 424 -3.02 14.13 -16.03
C LEU A 424 -3.21 12.63 -15.71
N GLY A 425 -4.34 12.06 -16.08
CA GLY A 425 -4.57 10.62 -16.10
C GLY A 425 -4.07 9.92 -17.36
N VAL A 426 -3.59 10.69 -18.35
CA VAL A 426 -2.95 10.17 -19.56
C VAL A 426 -1.47 9.97 -19.28
N SER A 427 -0.99 8.73 -19.39
CA SER A 427 0.42 8.43 -19.16
C SER A 427 0.81 7.13 -19.87
N CYS A 428 2.12 6.85 -19.90
CA CYS A 428 2.62 5.58 -20.40
C CYS A 428 2.12 4.37 -19.58
N LEU A 429 1.69 4.59 -18.32
CA LEU A 429 1.27 3.53 -17.39
C LEU A 429 -0.24 3.23 -17.45
N THR A 430 -1.06 4.14 -17.96
CA THR A 430 -2.52 4.01 -17.87
C THR A 430 -3.18 4.02 -19.25
N ARG A 431 -3.64 5.16 -19.70
CA ARG A 431 -4.38 5.34 -20.96
C ARG A 431 -3.66 6.30 -21.89
N TYR A 432 -3.82 6.08 -23.20
CA TYR A 432 -3.13 6.86 -24.22
C TYR A 432 -3.80 8.19 -24.57
N SER A 433 -5.01 8.44 -24.10
CA SER A 433 -5.75 9.67 -24.41
C SER A 433 -6.72 10.05 -23.31
N SER A 434 -6.86 11.35 -23.08
CA SER A 434 -7.91 11.93 -22.25
C SER A 434 -9.29 11.68 -22.88
N SER A 435 -10.21 11.16 -22.09
CA SER A 435 -11.58 10.91 -22.56
C SER A 435 -12.31 12.19 -22.93
N TYR A 436 -12.12 13.24 -22.13
CA TYR A 436 -12.71 14.57 -22.37
C TYR A 436 -12.11 15.24 -23.59
N MET A 437 -10.79 15.26 -23.72
CA MET A 437 -10.12 15.87 -24.88
C MET A 437 -10.48 15.15 -26.18
N GLY A 438 -10.58 13.83 -26.17
CA GLY A 438 -11.05 13.04 -27.31
C GLY A 438 -12.43 13.48 -27.79
N GLN A 439 -13.37 13.74 -26.89
CA GLN A 439 -14.71 14.26 -27.21
C GLN A 439 -14.65 15.69 -27.77
N VAL A 440 -13.84 16.57 -27.15
CA VAL A 440 -13.67 17.97 -27.60
C VAL A 440 -13.07 17.99 -29.02
N LEU A 441 -11.97 17.27 -29.24
CA LEU A 441 -11.32 17.19 -30.55
C LEU A 441 -12.24 16.63 -31.64
N SER A 442 -13.03 15.60 -31.32
CA SER A 442 -14.03 15.04 -32.24
C SER A 442 -15.09 16.07 -32.59
N LYS A 443 -15.57 16.85 -31.60
CA LYS A 443 -16.52 17.94 -31.81
C LYS A 443 -15.92 19.04 -32.66
N VAL A 444 -14.69 19.49 -32.39
CA VAL A 444 -13.98 20.49 -33.19
C VAL A 444 -13.84 20.02 -34.65
N SER A 445 -13.35 18.80 -34.87
CA SER A 445 -13.20 18.22 -36.20
C SER A 445 -14.52 18.16 -36.99
N PHE A 446 -15.60 17.80 -36.27
CA PHE A 446 -16.96 17.81 -36.87
C PHE A 446 -17.40 19.24 -37.25
N LEU A 447 -17.21 20.21 -36.38
CA LEU A 447 -17.56 21.61 -36.63
C LEU A 447 -16.75 22.21 -37.80
N GLU A 448 -15.46 21.91 -37.87
CA GLU A 448 -14.60 22.31 -38.98
C GLU A 448 -15.03 21.70 -40.28
N SER A 449 -15.33 20.40 -40.30
CA SER A 449 -15.80 19.70 -41.52
C SER A 449 -17.19 20.18 -41.98
N SER A 450 -18.02 20.65 -41.04
CA SER A 450 -19.34 21.20 -41.34
C SER A 450 -19.35 22.70 -41.69
N GLY A 451 -18.17 23.35 -41.73
CA GLY A 451 -18.03 24.79 -42.04
C GLY A 451 -18.40 25.75 -40.91
N LYS A 452 -18.71 25.25 -39.74
CA LYS A 452 -19.10 26.03 -38.56
C LYS A 452 -17.85 26.43 -37.75
N LYS A 453 -17.06 27.38 -38.24
CA LYS A 453 -15.81 27.85 -37.59
C LYS A 453 -15.99 28.79 -36.39
N LYS A 454 -17.20 29.12 -35.95
CA LYS A 454 -17.48 30.11 -34.89
C LYS A 454 -18.27 29.59 -33.70
N GLU A 455 -18.57 28.34 -33.61
CA GLU A 455 -19.16 27.68 -32.45
C GLU A 455 -18.07 26.85 -31.71
#